data_acf759a72bf0a16ecbf202660f890bfb
#
_entry.id   acf759a72bf0a16ecbf202660f890bfb
#
_cell.length_a   1.000
_cell.length_b   1.000
_cell.length_c   1.000
_cell.angle_alpha   90.00
_cell.angle_beta   90.00
_cell.angle_gamma   90.00
#
_symmetry.space_group_name_H-M   'P 1'
#
loop_
_entity.id
_entity.type
_entity.pdbx_description
1 polymer ?
#
loop_
_entity_poly.entity_id
_entity_poly.type
_entity_poly.pdbx_seq_one_letter_code
_entity_poly.pdbx_strand_id
1 'polypeptide(L)'
;MANTFTINDEVSDEAAYLCETDFPISAGTLFILIFIISVIGNGLLLCVLFIYEKLTRVTNIFILNLTCSDLIFTITLPFWAVDHLHHWVFGDFVCKFMTAAFFVGLYSSVILLTAMTVDRFIKVVLHKWPSNHARKKYAVGACISAWVISISASLSDAMKVKVVKWDGFEYCEDGSDEKLGRYLQVSLLFFLPFAIIIFCYSAILKTVLQALNRKKHKTVAVLLCIVAVFFICWGPYHIMLLIKALNTNKDCKVQKQLAVAYHISEMLAYSHCCMNPLLYMLSQKFRKHLLNLLRCENVSRKKRERSSSLNTSVTQNVAFSVQSSAV
;
A
#
# COMPACT_ATOMS: atom_id res chain seq x y z
N MET A 1 55.66 3.38 4.78
CA MET A 1 54.51 4.11 5.34
C MET A 1 53.28 3.75 4.51
N ALA A 2 52.66 2.69 4.85
CA ALA A 2 51.42 2.23 4.21
C ALA A 2 50.70 1.33 5.22
N ASN A 3 49.37 1.33 5.16
CA ASN A 3 48.44 0.49 5.89
C ASN A 3 48.01 0.94 7.30
N THR A 4 47.06 1.86 7.35
CA THR A 4 46.23 2.03 8.54
C THR A 4 44.86 2.62 8.17
N PHE A 5 44.13 2.07 7.18
CA PHE A 5 42.82 2.66 6.81
C PHE A 5 41.71 1.67 6.44
N THR A 6 41.87 0.38 6.70
CA THR A 6 40.82 -0.60 6.33
C THR A 6 40.25 -1.45 7.48
N ILE A 7 40.65 -1.18 8.72
CA ILE A 7 40.20 -2.03 9.88
C ILE A 7 39.00 -1.44 10.62
N ASN A 8 38.67 -0.16 10.44
CA ASN A 8 37.67 0.50 11.28
C ASN A 8 36.22 0.34 10.81
N ASP A 9 35.96 0.00 9.56
CA ASP A 9 34.57 -0.13 9.05
C ASP A 9 34.00 -1.54 9.24
N GLU A 10 34.83 -2.59 9.09
CA GLU A 10 34.43 -3.97 9.39
C GLU A 10 34.12 -4.19 10.89
N VAL A 11 34.85 -3.55 11.80
CA VAL A 11 34.64 -3.62 13.25
C VAL A 11 33.33 -2.95 13.69
N SER A 12 32.76 -2.03 12.92
CA SER A 12 31.52 -1.36 13.28
C SER A 12 30.28 -2.23 13.02
N ASP A 13 30.32 -3.04 11.98
CA ASP A 13 29.22 -3.96 11.64
C ASP A 13 29.29 -5.22 12.52
N GLU A 14 30.49 -5.74 12.81
CA GLU A 14 30.71 -6.85 13.72
C GLU A 14 30.23 -6.55 15.16
N ALA A 15 30.40 -5.33 15.66
CA ALA A 15 29.91 -4.91 16.96
C ALA A 15 28.37 -4.82 17.02
N ALA A 16 27.69 -4.57 15.91
CA ALA A 16 26.22 -4.52 15.84
C ALA A 16 25.60 -5.93 15.93
N TYR A 17 26.25 -6.94 15.36
CA TYR A 17 25.82 -8.35 15.42
C TYR A 17 26.07 -9.01 16.79
N LEU A 18 27.05 -8.57 17.55
CA LEU A 18 27.33 -9.06 18.90
C LEU A 18 26.26 -8.62 19.95
N CYS A 19 25.37 -7.70 19.56
CA CYS A 19 24.27 -7.23 20.41
C CYS A 19 22.94 -7.93 20.08
N GLU A 20 22.96 -9.27 20.01
CA GLU A 20 21.83 -10.13 19.64
C GLU A 20 20.54 -9.79 20.40
N THR A 21 19.43 -9.65 19.66
CA THR A 21 18.08 -9.42 20.22
C THR A 21 17.21 -10.61 19.90
N ASP A 22 16.47 -11.17 20.88
CA ASP A 22 15.49 -12.26 20.74
C ASP A 22 14.24 -11.90 19.91
N PHE A 23 14.31 -10.83 19.08
CA PHE A 23 13.19 -10.25 18.34
C PHE A 23 12.84 -10.89 16.99
N PRO A 24 13.70 -11.68 16.32
CA PRO A 24 13.46 -12.17 14.94
C PRO A 24 12.19 -13.01 14.80
N ILE A 25 11.91 -13.91 15.74
CA ILE A 25 10.78 -14.86 15.66
C ILE A 25 9.42 -14.16 15.72
N SER A 26 9.28 -13.13 16.57
CA SER A 26 8.04 -12.38 16.67
C SER A 26 7.78 -11.51 15.43
N ALA A 27 8.82 -10.96 14.81
CA ALA A 27 8.71 -10.16 13.60
C ALA A 27 8.26 -11.00 12.40
N GLY A 28 8.87 -12.14 12.14
CA GLY A 28 8.50 -13.02 11.03
C GLY A 28 7.07 -13.55 11.14
N THR A 29 6.63 -13.96 12.33
CA THR A 29 5.23 -14.38 12.58
C THR A 29 4.24 -13.25 12.33
N LEU A 30 4.59 -12.01 12.68
CA LEU A 30 3.72 -10.85 12.47
C LEU A 30 3.61 -10.51 10.98
N PHE A 31 4.67 -10.66 10.19
CA PHE A 31 4.61 -10.46 8.73
C PHE A 31 3.65 -11.44 8.05
N ILE A 32 3.63 -12.71 8.47
CA ILE A 32 2.65 -13.70 7.98
C ILE A 32 1.22 -13.30 8.35
N LEU A 33 0.99 -12.83 9.58
CA LEU A 33 -0.33 -12.35 10.01
C LEU A 33 -0.79 -11.13 9.18
N ILE A 34 0.09 -10.14 8.98
CA ILE A 34 -0.17 -8.97 8.14
C ILE A 34 -0.49 -9.42 6.71
N PHE A 35 0.28 -10.36 6.14
CA PHE A 35 0.04 -10.92 4.82
C PHE A 35 -1.38 -11.48 4.70
N ILE A 36 -1.79 -12.36 5.61
CA ILE A 36 -3.12 -13.00 5.57
C ILE A 36 -4.23 -11.94 5.65
N ILE A 37 -4.15 -11.02 6.61
CA ILE A 37 -5.15 -9.95 6.79
C ILE A 37 -5.21 -9.05 5.56
N SER A 38 -4.06 -8.70 5.00
CA SER A 38 -3.96 -7.83 3.82
C SER A 38 -4.54 -8.48 2.57
N VAL A 39 -4.20 -9.74 2.29
CA VAL A 39 -4.75 -10.48 1.14
C VAL A 39 -6.27 -10.58 1.22
N ILE A 40 -6.81 -10.96 2.39
CA ILE A 40 -8.25 -11.06 2.58
C ILE A 40 -8.91 -9.67 2.44
N GLY A 41 -8.39 -8.66 3.12
CA GLY A 41 -8.98 -7.32 3.13
C GLY A 41 -8.97 -6.66 1.76
N ASN A 42 -7.83 -6.67 1.07
CA ASN A 42 -7.69 -6.08 -0.26
C ASN A 42 -8.42 -6.92 -1.32
N GLY A 43 -8.46 -8.24 -1.20
CA GLY A 43 -9.26 -9.12 -2.07
C GLY A 43 -10.76 -8.81 -1.97
N LEU A 44 -11.30 -8.67 -0.75
CA LEU A 44 -12.69 -8.26 -0.53
C LEU A 44 -12.97 -6.85 -1.09
N LEU A 45 -12.03 -5.92 -0.94
CA LEU A 45 -12.14 -4.57 -1.50
C LEU A 45 -12.22 -4.61 -3.02
N LEU A 46 -11.36 -5.41 -3.70
CA LEU A 46 -11.44 -5.61 -5.14
C LEU A 46 -12.78 -6.22 -5.57
N CYS A 47 -13.26 -7.24 -4.89
CA CYS A 47 -14.58 -7.85 -5.17
C CYS A 47 -15.70 -6.81 -5.10
N VAL A 48 -15.73 -5.98 -4.06
CA VAL A 48 -16.74 -4.92 -3.92
C VAL A 48 -16.62 -3.88 -5.04
N LEU A 49 -15.41 -3.48 -5.40
CA LEU A 49 -15.18 -2.52 -6.49
C LEU A 49 -15.67 -3.06 -7.83
N PHE A 50 -15.36 -4.30 -8.18
CA PHE A 50 -15.75 -4.89 -9.46
C PHE A 50 -17.25 -5.21 -9.56
N ILE A 51 -17.88 -5.64 -8.46
CA ILE A 51 -19.27 -6.11 -8.47
C ILE A 51 -20.26 -4.95 -8.29
N TYR A 52 -19.98 -4.02 -7.38
CA TYR A 52 -20.95 -3.02 -6.95
C TYR A 52 -20.62 -1.59 -7.35
N GLU A 53 -19.39 -1.29 -7.71
CA GLU A 53 -18.97 0.08 -7.98
C GLU A 53 -18.68 0.32 -9.47
N LYS A 54 -18.94 1.56 -9.93
CA LYS A 54 -18.60 1.99 -11.29
C LYS A 54 -17.12 2.37 -11.32
N LEU A 55 -16.29 1.58 -11.99
CA LEU A 55 -14.84 1.84 -12.14
C LEU A 55 -14.55 3.12 -12.94
N THR A 56 -15.54 3.69 -13.63
CA THR A 56 -15.42 4.99 -14.32
C THR A 56 -15.39 6.20 -13.38
N ARG A 57 -15.71 6.02 -12.09
CA ARG A 57 -15.61 7.09 -11.10
C ARG A 57 -14.15 7.31 -10.72
N VAL A 58 -13.68 8.56 -10.78
CA VAL A 58 -12.29 8.94 -10.48
C VAL A 58 -11.81 8.40 -9.14
N THR A 59 -12.62 8.49 -8.10
CA THR A 59 -12.26 7.94 -6.78
C THR A 59 -12.02 6.42 -6.83
N ASN A 60 -12.85 5.68 -7.57
CA ASN A 60 -12.71 4.23 -7.67
C ASN A 60 -11.49 3.83 -8.51
N ILE A 61 -11.09 4.65 -9.50
CA ILE A 61 -9.84 4.48 -10.25
C ILE A 61 -8.65 4.53 -9.28
N PHE A 62 -8.57 5.55 -8.43
CA PHE A 62 -7.50 5.66 -7.43
C PHE A 62 -7.53 4.53 -6.41
N ILE A 63 -8.71 4.18 -5.88
CA ILE A 63 -8.86 3.09 -4.90
C ILE A 63 -8.40 1.76 -5.50
N LEU A 64 -8.78 1.46 -6.75
CA LEU A 64 -8.37 0.24 -7.44
C LEU A 64 -6.84 0.15 -7.55
N ASN A 65 -6.20 1.23 -8.03
CA ASN A 65 -4.75 1.28 -8.19
C ASN A 65 -4.03 1.19 -6.83
N LEU A 66 -4.54 1.86 -5.80
CA LEU A 66 -4.00 1.78 -4.44
C LEU A 66 -4.10 0.35 -3.88
N THR A 67 -5.23 -0.33 -4.09
CA THR A 67 -5.39 -1.73 -3.68
C THR A 67 -4.42 -2.66 -4.42
N CYS A 68 -4.15 -2.42 -5.72
CA CYS A 68 -3.13 -3.15 -6.46
C CYS A 68 -1.73 -2.90 -5.89
N SER A 69 -1.40 -1.65 -5.53
CA SER A 69 -0.13 -1.30 -4.87
C SER A 69 0.05 -2.04 -3.55
N ASP A 70 -0.99 -2.06 -2.71
CA ASP A 70 -0.98 -2.77 -1.43
C ASP A 70 -0.80 -4.28 -1.61
N LEU A 71 -1.41 -4.89 -2.64
CA LEU A 71 -1.25 -6.32 -2.93
C LEU A 71 0.14 -6.65 -3.45
N ILE A 72 0.75 -5.80 -4.30
CA ILE A 72 2.14 -5.97 -4.75
C ILE A 72 3.10 -5.91 -3.57
N PHE A 73 2.91 -4.95 -2.66
CA PHE A 73 3.65 -4.90 -1.40
C PHE A 73 3.43 -6.15 -0.56
N THR A 74 2.17 -6.56 -0.38
CA THR A 74 1.76 -7.70 0.46
C THR A 74 2.40 -9.01 0.01
N ILE A 75 2.53 -9.27 -1.29
CA ILE A 75 3.15 -10.50 -1.83
C ILE A 75 4.61 -10.65 -1.39
N THR A 76 5.30 -9.57 -1.07
CA THR A 76 6.70 -9.63 -0.61
C THR A 76 6.85 -10.09 0.85
N LEU A 77 5.82 -9.91 1.68
CA LEU A 77 5.89 -10.16 3.13
C LEU A 77 6.25 -11.59 3.53
N PRO A 78 5.77 -12.66 2.86
CA PRO A 78 6.18 -14.03 3.20
C PRO A 78 7.68 -14.28 3.01
N PHE A 79 8.31 -13.62 2.01
CA PHE A 79 9.75 -13.75 1.74
C PHE A 79 10.57 -13.08 2.84
N TRP A 80 10.17 -11.88 3.25
CA TRP A 80 10.77 -11.18 4.39
C TRP A 80 10.52 -11.90 5.71
N ALA A 81 9.36 -12.57 5.87
CA ALA A 81 9.10 -13.40 7.04
C ALA A 81 10.08 -14.58 7.13
N VAL A 82 10.38 -15.26 6.03
CA VAL A 82 11.35 -16.36 5.98
C VAL A 82 12.75 -15.84 6.29
N ASP A 83 13.16 -14.72 5.72
CA ASP A 83 14.46 -14.07 5.97
C ASP A 83 14.64 -13.75 7.46
N HIS A 84 13.60 -13.25 8.13
CA HIS A 84 13.63 -12.95 9.58
C HIS A 84 13.56 -14.18 10.48
N LEU A 85 12.89 -15.26 10.04
CA LEU A 85 12.73 -16.48 10.86
C LEU A 85 13.93 -17.42 10.75
N HIS A 86 14.62 -17.38 9.61
CA HIS A 86 15.73 -18.29 9.30
C HIS A 86 16.90 -17.53 8.67
N HIS A 87 16.90 -17.43 7.36
CA HIS A 87 17.87 -16.75 6.49
C HIS A 87 17.32 -16.73 5.07
N TRP A 88 17.97 -16.00 4.16
CA TRP A 88 17.54 -15.93 2.78
C TRP A 88 17.84 -17.23 2.03
N VAL A 89 16.80 -17.90 1.53
CA VAL A 89 16.93 -19.20 0.82
C VAL A 89 16.56 -19.12 -0.65
N PHE A 90 16.16 -17.94 -1.16
CA PHE A 90 15.54 -17.80 -2.48
C PHE A 90 16.52 -17.37 -3.58
N GLY A 91 17.78 -17.11 -3.25
CA GLY A 91 18.81 -16.68 -4.19
C GLY A 91 18.74 -15.20 -4.58
N ASP A 92 19.75 -14.73 -5.35
CA ASP A 92 19.96 -13.31 -5.67
C ASP A 92 18.87 -12.72 -6.57
N PHE A 93 18.39 -13.48 -7.56
CA PHE A 93 17.32 -13.00 -8.45
C PHE A 93 16.02 -12.67 -7.68
N VAL A 94 15.61 -13.56 -6.77
CA VAL A 94 14.39 -13.35 -5.97
C VAL A 94 14.60 -12.23 -4.95
N CYS A 95 15.81 -12.08 -4.37
CA CYS A 95 16.17 -10.96 -3.51
C CYS A 95 15.94 -9.61 -4.23
N LYS A 96 16.48 -9.43 -5.43
CA LYS A 96 16.31 -8.23 -6.25
C LYS A 96 14.86 -8.01 -6.67
N PHE A 97 14.17 -9.08 -7.10
CA PHE A 97 12.79 -8.99 -7.56
C PHE A 97 11.81 -8.63 -6.41
N MET A 98 11.98 -9.24 -5.23
CA MET A 98 11.13 -8.94 -4.07
C MET A 98 11.41 -7.53 -3.53
N THR A 99 12.66 -7.08 -3.54
CA THR A 99 13.01 -5.70 -3.22
C THR A 99 12.38 -4.71 -4.21
N ALA A 100 12.44 -4.99 -5.52
CA ALA A 100 11.76 -4.17 -6.51
C ALA A 100 10.24 -4.10 -6.24
N ALA A 101 9.59 -5.26 -6.03
CA ALA A 101 8.15 -5.33 -5.77
C ALA A 101 7.76 -4.56 -4.49
N PHE A 102 8.55 -4.67 -3.43
CA PHE A 102 8.37 -3.92 -2.19
C PHE A 102 8.36 -2.41 -2.43
N PHE A 103 9.38 -1.89 -3.10
CA PHE A 103 9.47 -0.45 -3.38
C PHE A 103 8.46 0.02 -4.43
N VAL A 104 8.10 -0.80 -5.44
CA VAL A 104 7.00 -0.50 -6.36
C VAL A 104 5.70 -0.31 -5.58
N GLY A 105 5.36 -1.23 -4.68
CA GLY A 105 4.17 -1.13 -3.84
C GLY A 105 4.19 0.13 -2.97
N LEU A 106 5.32 0.41 -2.30
CA LEU A 106 5.47 1.58 -1.44
C LEU A 106 5.37 2.90 -2.20
N TYR A 107 6.17 3.08 -3.24
CA TYR A 107 6.23 4.36 -3.98
C TYR A 107 4.91 4.64 -4.71
N SER A 108 4.31 3.60 -5.34
CA SER A 108 3.01 3.79 -6.01
C SER A 108 1.90 4.17 -5.03
N SER A 109 1.86 3.59 -3.84
CA SER A 109 0.88 3.96 -2.80
C SER A 109 1.01 5.43 -2.40
N VAL A 110 2.22 5.93 -2.14
CA VAL A 110 2.46 7.34 -1.76
C VAL A 110 2.05 8.30 -2.88
N ILE A 111 2.48 8.01 -4.12
CA ILE A 111 2.18 8.86 -5.28
C ILE A 111 0.68 8.88 -5.57
N LEU A 112 0.02 7.72 -5.52
CA LEU A 112 -1.44 7.60 -5.73
C LEU A 112 -2.25 8.31 -4.64
N LEU A 113 -1.85 8.21 -3.37
CA LEU A 113 -2.46 8.96 -2.26
C LEU A 113 -2.31 10.47 -2.47
N THR A 114 -1.13 10.90 -2.89
CA THR A 114 -0.86 12.31 -3.20
C THR A 114 -1.73 12.80 -4.36
N ALA A 115 -1.77 12.07 -5.48
CA ALA A 115 -2.57 12.41 -6.64
C ALA A 115 -4.08 12.44 -6.33
N MET A 116 -4.56 11.49 -5.52
CA MET A 116 -5.95 11.49 -5.04
C MET A 116 -6.25 12.70 -4.15
N THR A 117 -5.31 13.11 -3.31
CA THR A 117 -5.43 14.29 -2.45
C THR A 117 -5.49 15.58 -3.27
N VAL A 118 -4.62 15.71 -4.28
CA VAL A 118 -4.61 16.83 -5.22
C VAL A 118 -5.91 16.89 -6.03
N ASP A 119 -6.46 15.75 -6.51
CA ASP A 119 -7.77 15.69 -7.15
C ASP A 119 -8.86 16.27 -6.24
N ARG A 120 -8.83 15.94 -4.95
CA ARG A 120 -9.78 16.46 -3.97
C ARG A 120 -9.60 17.95 -3.73
N PHE A 121 -8.38 18.40 -3.59
CA PHE A 121 -8.05 19.82 -3.43
C PHE A 121 -8.57 20.65 -4.60
N ILE A 122 -8.27 20.25 -5.85
CA ILE A 122 -8.76 20.96 -7.06
C ILE A 122 -10.28 20.98 -7.10
N LYS A 123 -10.95 19.88 -6.72
CA LYS A 123 -12.40 19.78 -6.74
C LYS A 123 -13.09 20.60 -5.65
N VAL A 124 -12.55 20.57 -4.42
CA VAL A 124 -13.23 21.11 -3.23
C VAL A 124 -12.84 22.56 -2.97
N VAL A 125 -11.56 22.91 -3.16
CA VAL A 125 -11.02 24.24 -2.86
C VAL A 125 -11.02 25.14 -4.06
N LEU A 126 -10.46 24.67 -5.19
CA LEU A 126 -10.30 25.50 -6.37
C LEU A 126 -11.54 25.52 -7.27
N HIS A 127 -12.42 24.53 -7.17
CA HIS A 127 -13.61 24.35 -8.03
C HIS A 127 -13.28 24.38 -9.54
N LYS A 128 -12.04 24.02 -9.94
CA LYS A 128 -11.47 24.25 -11.28
C LYS A 128 -11.62 23.10 -12.28
N TRP A 129 -12.27 21.99 -11.92
CA TRP A 129 -12.48 20.93 -12.89
C TRP A 129 -13.51 21.32 -13.95
N PRO A 130 -13.11 21.57 -15.21
CA PRO A 130 -14.03 22.06 -16.25
C PRO A 130 -15.05 21.00 -16.67
N SER A 131 -14.69 19.71 -16.57
CA SER A 131 -15.58 18.59 -16.88
C SER A 131 -15.19 17.31 -16.15
N ASN A 132 -16.15 16.37 -16.01
CA ASN A 132 -15.86 15.03 -15.49
C ASN A 132 -14.89 14.25 -16.39
N HIS A 133 -14.88 14.53 -17.70
CA HIS A 133 -13.97 13.90 -18.65
C HIS A 133 -12.52 14.33 -18.41
N ALA A 134 -12.26 15.63 -18.27
CA ALA A 134 -10.93 16.15 -17.96
C ALA A 134 -10.40 15.60 -16.63
N ARG A 135 -11.26 15.53 -15.60
CA ARG A 135 -10.91 14.93 -14.31
C ARG A 135 -10.57 13.44 -14.42
N LYS A 136 -11.29 12.67 -15.26
CA LYS A 136 -11.01 11.26 -15.50
C LYS A 136 -9.68 11.09 -16.23
N LYS A 137 -9.38 11.91 -17.25
CA LYS A 137 -8.07 11.90 -17.95
C LYS A 137 -6.93 12.17 -16.98
N TYR A 138 -7.08 13.16 -16.08
CA TYR A 138 -6.11 13.42 -15.03
C TYR A 138 -5.88 12.18 -14.16
N ALA A 139 -6.94 11.54 -13.66
CA ALA A 139 -6.81 10.39 -12.79
C ALA A 139 -6.09 9.21 -13.47
N VAL A 140 -6.43 8.92 -14.72
CA VAL A 140 -5.76 7.86 -15.49
C VAL A 140 -4.30 8.22 -15.73
N GLY A 141 -4.00 9.45 -16.16
CA GLY A 141 -2.62 9.92 -16.37
C GLY A 141 -1.80 9.88 -15.08
N ALA A 142 -2.38 10.32 -13.96
CA ALA A 142 -1.73 10.25 -12.65
C ALA A 142 -1.44 8.81 -12.21
N CYS A 143 -2.35 7.86 -12.45
CA CYS A 143 -2.11 6.45 -12.15
C CYS A 143 -0.98 5.87 -13.03
N ILE A 144 -0.98 6.14 -14.33
CA ILE A 144 0.09 5.69 -15.24
C ILE A 144 1.43 6.27 -14.80
N SER A 145 1.48 7.57 -14.52
CA SER A 145 2.71 8.23 -14.04
C SER A 145 3.19 7.64 -12.71
N ALA A 146 2.27 7.35 -11.78
CA ALA A 146 2.60 6.72 -10.51
C ALA A 146 3.30 5.37 -10.72
N TRP A 147 2.76 4.51 -11.58
CA TRP A 147 3.35 3.21 -11.88
C TRP A 147 4.71 3.33 -12.56
N VAL A 148 4.84 4.19 -13.59
CA VAL A 148 6.11 4.39 -14.31
C VAL A 148 7.20 4.91 -13.38
N ILE A 149 6.91 5.93 -12.57
CA ILE A 149 7.86 6.49 -11.62
C ILE A 149 8.26 5.44 -10.57
N SER A 150 7.28 4.71 -10.02
CA SER A 150 7.54 3.71 -8.98
C SER A 150 8.39 2.55 -9.48
N ILE A 151 8.11 2.03 -10.69
CA ILE A 151 8.90 0.97 -11.31
C ILE A 151 10.33 1.47 -11.60
N SER A 152 10.48 2.67 -12.16
CA SER A 152 11.80 3.21 -12.48
C SER A 152 12.66 3.44 -11.22
N ALA A 153 12.07 3.97 -10.15
CA ALA A 153 12.76 4.19 -8.89
C ALA A 153 13.15 2.86 -8.21
N SER A 154 12.23 1.91 -8.18
CA SER A 154 12.45 0.60 -7.54
C SER A 154 13.51 -0.26 -8.24
N LEU A 155 13.67 -0.14 -9.55
CA LEU A 155 14.77 -0.82 -10.27
C LEU A 155 16.14 -0.34 -9.78
N SER A 156 16.29 0.96 -9.50
CA SER A 156 17.52 1.49 -8.91
C SER A 156 17.81 0.87 -7.54
N ASP A 157 16.78 0.71 -6.70
CA ASP A 157 16.94 0.11 -5.37
C ASP A 157 17.21 -1.40 -5.47
N ALA A 158 16.55 -2.12 -6.37
CA ALA A 158 16.76 -3.54 -6.60
C ALA A 158 18.18 -3.89 -7.13
N MET A 159 18.79 -2.99 -7.91
CA MET A 159 20.16 -3.21 -8.40
C MET A 159 21.24 -3.07 -7.30
N LYS A 160 20.92 -2.42 -6.19
CA LYS A 160 21.84 -2.22 -5.07
C LYS A 160 21.88 -3.39 -4.11
N VAL A 161 20.80 -4.21 -4.06
CA VAL A 161 20.73 -5.37 -3.17
C VAL A 161 21.44 -6.58 -3.77
N LYS A 162 22.00 -7.40 -2.92
CA LYS A 162 22.66 -8.66 -3.24
C LYS A 162 22.52 -9.66 -2.09
N VAL A 163 22.67 -10.92 -2.43
CA VAL A 163 22.77 -11.97 -1.40
C VAL A 163 24.19 -11.99 -0.87
N VAL A 164 24.33 -11.78 0.43
CA VAL A 164 25.60 -11.78 1.17
C VAL A 164 25.64 -13.05 2.04
N LYS A 165 26.82 -13.70 2.12
CA LYS A 165 27.03 -14.85 3.00
C LYS A 165 27.73 -14.37 4.28
N TRP A 166 27.09 -14.67 5.42
CA TRP A 166 27.62 -14.38 6.73
C TRP A 166 27.46 -15.62 7.62
N ASP A 167 28.53 -16.06 8.28
CA ASP A 167 28.56 -17.24 9.18
C ASP A 167 27.89 -18.51 8.59
N GLY A 168 28.03 -18.72 7.27
CA GLY A 168 27.45 -19.87 6.58
C GLY A 168 25.98 -19.70 6.14
N PHE A 169 25.34 -18.61 6.49
CA PHE A 169 23.97 -18.25 6.08
C PHE A 169 23.95 -17.18 5.00
N GLU A 170 22.88 -17.14 4.22
CA GLU A 170 22.66 -16.15 3.17
C GLU A 170 21.63 -15.11 3.63
N TYR A 171 21.88 -13.83 3.36
CA TYR A 171 21.00 -12.70 3.69
C TYR A 171 20.81 -11.81 2.46
N CYS A 172 19.58 -11.29 2.27
CA CYS A 172 19.26 -10.34 1.20
C CYS A 172 19.49 -8.92 1.72
N GLU A 173 20.66 -8.35 1.44
CA GLU A 173 21.08 -7.08 2.01
C GLU A 173 21.46 -6.03 0.95
N ASP A 174 21.50 -4.76 1.39
CA ASP A 174 22.01 -3.65 0.60
C ASP A 174 23.53 -3.73 0.46
N GLY A 175 23.98 -4.00 -0.75
CA GLY A 175 25.41 -4.07 -1.07
C GLY A 175 26.04 -2.71 -1.41
N SER A 176 25.33 -1.59 -1.23
CA SER A 176 25.89 -0.26 -1.54
C SER A 176 26.62 0.33 -0.33
N ASP A 177 27.82 0.85 -0.57
CA ASP A 177 28.60 1.58 0.44
C ASP A 177 27.95 2.93 0.82
N GLU A 178 27.01 3.42 0.01
CA GLU A 178 26.31 4.70 0.21
C GLU A 178 24.96 4.53 0.97
N LYS A 179 24.99 3.96 2.15
CA LYS A 179 23.77 3.80 3.01
C LYS A 179 23.03 5.13 3.24
N LEU A 180 23.77 6.22 3.45
CA LEU A 180 23.18 7.55 3.69
C LEU A 180 22.38 8.07 2.47
N GLY A 181 22.92 7.92 1.25
CA GLY A 181 22.23 8.35 0.03
C GLY A 181 20.89 7.65 -0.15
N ARG A 182 20.85 6.35 0.12
CA ARG A 182 19.62 5.54 0.08
C ARG A 182 18.59 5.97 1.14
N TYR A 183 19.01 6.17 2.39
CA TYR A 183 18.10 6.64 3.43
C TYR A 183 17.54 8.03 3.12
N LEU A 184 18.34 8.93 2.57
CA LEU A 184 17.88 10.24 2.10
C LEU A 184 16.91 10.13 0.94
N GLN A 185 17.17 9.27 -0.06
CA GLN A 185 16.27 9.05 -1.18
C GLN A 185 14.90 8.56 -0.73
N VAL A 186 14.86 7.49 0.09
CA VAL A 186 13.61 6.94 0.65
C VAL A 186 12.88 7.98 1.50
N SER A 187 13.62 8.73 2.31
CA SER A 187 13.05 9.76 3.18
C SER A 187 12.48 10.93 2.38
N LEU A 188 13.13 11.39 1.32
CA LEU A 188 12.61 12.45 0.45
C LEU A 188 11.35 12.02 -0.30
N LEU A 189 11.30 10.79 -0.79
CA LEU A 189 10.11 10.24 -1.45
C LEU A 189 8.92 10.08 -0.50
N PHE A 190 9.14 10.14 0.80
CA PHE A 190 8.10 10.15 1.81
C PHE A 190 7.73 11.56 2.29
N PHE A 191 8.70 12.38 2.70
CA PHE A 191 8.41 13.67 3.34
C PHE A 191 7.90 14.72 2.35
N LEU A 192 8.34 14.72 1.08
CA LEU A 192 7.84 15.67 0.08
C LEU A 192 6.35 15.43 -0.23
N PRO A 193 5.88 14.22 -0.56
CA PRO A 193 4.45 13.93 -0.67
C PRO A 193 3.67 14.28 0.60
N PHE A 194 4.25 14.03 1.78
CA PHE A 194 3.64 14.37 3.06
C PHE A 194 3.35 15.87 3.19
N ALA A 195 4.31 16.73 2.87
CA ALA A 195 4.13 18.18 2.89
C ALA A 195 3.01 18.63 1.93
N ILE A 196 2.97 18.08 0.72
CA ILE A 196 1.91 18.37 -0.27
C ILE A 196 0.54 17.95 0.29
N ILE A 197 0.46 16.79 0.88
CA ILE A 197 -0.77 16.24 1.44
C ILE A 197 -1.27 17.07 2.62
N ILE A 198 -0.39 17.44 3.56
CA ILE A 198 -0.75 18.33 4.69
C ILE A 198 -1.30 19.66 4.18
N PHE A 199 -0.61 20.30 3.22
CA PHE A 199 -1.07 21.55 2.61
C PHE A 199 -2.47 21.40 2.01
N CYS A 200 -2.68 20.39 1.16
CA CYS A 200 -3.95 20.17 0.49
C CYS A 200 -5.09 19.90 1.49
N TYR A 201 -4.86 19.03 2.50
CA TYR A 201 -5.90 18.71 3.48
C TYR A 201 -6.18 19.85 4.44
N SER A 202 -5.20 20.65 4.81
CA SER A 202 -5.42 21.88 5.62
C SER A 202 -6.37 22.84 4.89
N ALA A 203 -6.16 23.05 3.60
CA ALA A 203 -7.04 23.88 2.77
C ALA A 203 -8.43 23.26 2.56
N ILE A 204 -8.50 21.95 2.30
CA ILE A 204 -9.77 21.20 2.16
C ILE A 204 -10.56 21.31 3.48
N LEU A 205 -9.93 21.08 4.62
CA LEU A 205 -10.57 21.12 5.92
C LEU A 205 -11.13 22.52 6.21
N LYS A 206 -10.34 23.58 5.98
CA LYS A 206 -10.80 24.97 6.10
C LYS A 206 -12.05 25.22 5.25
N THR A 207 -12.05 24.83 3.98
CA THR A 207 -13.17 25.03 3.05
C THR A 207 -14.41 24.21 3.48
N VAL A 208 -14.22 22.99 3.94
CA VAL A 208 -15.30 22.08 4.34
C VAL A 208 -15.94 22.52 5.65
N LEU A 209 -15.15 23.00 6.63
CA LEU A 209 -15.67 23.53 7.89
C LEU A 209 -16.50 24.81 7.70
N GLN A 210 -16.16 25.62 6.71
CA GLN A 210 -16.94 26.80 6.32
C GLN A 210 -18.24 26.47 5.58
N ALA A 211 -18.35 25.27 5.01
CA ALA A 211 -19.51 24.82 4.25
C ALA A 211 -20.47 24.01 5.13
N LEU A 212 -21.74 24.43 5.23
CA LEU A 212 -22.79 23.78 6.04
C LEU A 212 -23.23 22.37 5.58
N ASN A 213 -22.55 21.75 4.61
CA ASN A 213 -22.97 20.52 3.95
C ASN A 213 -22.36 19.24 4.56
N ARG A 214 -23.05 18.64 5.55
CA ARG A 214 -22.64 17.42 6.28
C ARG A 214 -22.30 16.20 5.43
N LYS A 215 -22.88 16.04 4.22
CA LYS A 215 -22.60 14.87 3.35
C LYS A 215 -21.20 14.89 2.74
N LYS A 216 -20.67 16.07 2.43
CA LYS A 216 -19.30 16.24 1.92
C LYS A 216 -18.26 15.94 3.00
N HIS A 217 -18.57 16.24 4.27
CA HIS A 217 -17.67 16.02 5.42
C HIS A 217 -17.30 14.54 5.58
N LYS A 218 -18.25 13.60 5.48
CA LYS A 218 -17.99 12.16 5.69
C LYS A 218 -16.98 11.56 4.70
N THR A 219 -17.09 11.90 3.41
CA THR A 219 -16.18 11.36 2.39
C THR A 219 -14.77 11.94 2.55
N VAL A 220 -14.66 13.24 2.86
CA VAL A 220 -13.36 13.89 3.11
C VAL A 220 -12.72 13.30 4.37
N ALA A 221 -13.51 13.07 5.43
CA ALA A 221 -13.00 12.47 6.67
C ALA A 221 -12.41 11.07 6.45
N VAL A 222 -13.08 10.18 5.68
CA VAL A 222 -12.54 8.85 5.38
C VAL A 222 -11.22 8.93 4.64
N LEU A 223 -11.11 9.80 3.62
CA LEU A 223 -9.87 9.98 2.87
C LEU A 223 -8.76 10.58 3.73
N LEU A 224 -9.09 11.53 4.61
CA LEU A 224 -8.16 12.08 5.59
C LEU A 224 -7.65 10.99 6.54
N CYS A 225 -8.54 10.11 7.02
CA CYS A 225 -8.14 8.98 7.86
C CYS A 225 -7.17 8.04 7.14
N ILE A 226 -7.42 7.72 5.85
CA ILE A 226 -6.52 6.85 5.06
C ILE A 226 -5.12 7.45 5.00
N VAL A 227 -5.03 8.73 4.68
CA VAL A 227 -3.75 9.43 4.59
C VAL A 227 -3.08 9.54 5.96
N ALA A 228 -3.82 9.93 7.00
CA ALA A 228 -3.27 10.06 8.35
C ALA A 228 -2.70 8.71 8.85
N VAL A 229 -3.43 7.63 8.67
CA VAL A 229 -2.97 6.28 9.05
C VAL A 229 -1.72 5.87 8.27
N PHE A 230 -1.65 6.15 6.95
CA PHE A 230 -0.45 5.88 6.16
C PHE A 230 0.78 6.55 6.79
N PHE A 231 0.69 7.83 7.13
CA PHE A 231 1.83 8.56 7.71
C PHE A 231 2.12 8.19 9.16
N ILE A 232 1.12 7.80 9.94
CA ILE A 232 1.33 7.25 11.29
C ILE A 232 2.08 5.92 11.20
N CYS A 233 1.78 5.09 10.20
CA CYS A 233 2.48 3.83 10.01
C CYS A 233 3.92 4.03 9.53
N TRP A 234 4.16 4.86 8.53
CA TRP A 234 5.48 4.99 7.89
C TRP A 234 6.39 6.04 8.54
N GLY A 235 5.84 7.05 9.21
CA GLY A 235 6.60 8.13 9.82
C GLY A 235 7.68 7.64 10.80
N PRO A 236 7.34 6.83 11.81
CA PRO A 236 8.33 6.29 12.74
C PRO A 236 9.45 5.51 12.05
N TYR A 237 9.13 4.70 11.04
CA TYR A 237 10.11 3.93 10.27
C TYR A 237 11.13 4.83 9.55
N HIS A 238 10.67 5.88 8.86
CA HIS A 238 11.59 6.82 8.19
C HIS A 238 12.43 7.63 9.18
N ILE A 239 11.87 7.97 10.34
CA ILE A 239 12.63 8.64 11.41
C ILE A 239 13.71 7.69 11.94
N MET A 240 13.38 6.41 12.17
CA MET A 240 14.36 5.42 12.63
C MET A 240 15.45 5.14 11.59
N LEU A 241 15.12 5.13 10.29
CA LEU A 241 16.12 5.05 9.22
C LEU A 241 17.14 6.20 9.30
N LEU A 242 16.66 7.43 9.48
CA LEU A 242 17.53 8.60 9.62
C LEU A 242 18.38 8.53 10.90
N ILE A 243 17.79 8.11 12.03
CA ILE A 243 18.52 7.94 13.28
C ILE A 243 19.63 6.89 13.11
N LYS A 244 19.34 5.73 12.50
CA LYS A 244 20.35 4.70 12.20
C LYS A 244 21.47 5.22 11.30
N ALA A 245 21.13 6.01 10.27
CA ALA A 245 22.12 6.57 9.35
C ALA A 245 23.06 7.59 10.03
N LEU A 246 22.57 8.34 11.01
CA LEU A 246 23.33 9.39 11.71
C LEU A 246 23.97 8.90 13.02
N ASN A 247 23.63 7.69 13.48
CA ASN A 247 24.10 7.17 14.76
C ASN A 247 25.53 6.65 14.64
N THR A 248 26.44 7.28 15.35
CA THR A 248 27.85 6.88 15.49
C THR A 248 28.17 6.24 16.85
N ASN A 249 27.16 6.08 17.71
CA ASN A 249 27.34 5.52 19.05
C ASN A 249 27.56 4.00 18.98
N LYS A 250 28.64 3.50 19.57
CA LYS A 250 29.02 2.07 19.60
C LYS A 250 28.57 1.36 20.90
N ASP A 251 27.84 2.03 21.80
CA ASP A 251 27.33 1.41 23.02
C ASP A 251 26.29 0.34 22.68
N CYS A 252 26.54 -0.92 23.08
CA CYS A 252 25.69 -2.07 22.80
C CYS A 252 24.27 -1.88 23.33
N LYS A 253 24.08 -1.25 24.49
CA LYS A 253 22.74 -0.96 25.04
C LYS A 253 21.96 -0.02 24.15
N VAL A 254 22.61 1.02 23.62
CA VAL A 254 21.97 1.98 22.70
C VAL A 254 21.64 1.32 21.37
N GLN A 255 22.56 0.51 20.83
CA GLN A 255 22.33 -0.24 19.58
C GLN A 255 21.15 -1.22 19.71
N LYS A 256 21.07 -1.94 20.82
CA LYS A 256 19.94 -2.85 21.12
C LYS A 256 18.60 -2.11 21.18
N GLN A 257 18.55 -0.96 21.86
CA GLN A 257 17.34 -0.14 21.93
C GLN A 257 16.92 0.40 20.54
N LEU A 258 17.89 0.85 19.73
CA LEU A 258 17.63 1.33 18.37
C LEU A 258 17.15 0.20 17.46
N ALA A 259 17.72 -1.00 17.57
CA ALA A 259 17.27 -2.17 16.80
C ALA A 259 15.81 -2.53 17.14
N VAL A 260 15.47 -2.59 18.42
CA VAL A 260 14.08 -2.87 18.85
C VAL A 260 13.12 -1.78 18.34
N ALA A 261 13.47 -0.50 18.49
CA ALA A 261 12.64 0.61 18.01
C ALA A 261 12.48 0.60 16.47
N TYR A 262 13.55 0.24 15.75
CA TYR A 262 13.50 0.06 14.29
C TYR A 262 12.53 -1.06 13.91
N HIS A 263 12.64 -2.24 14.48
CA HIS A 263 11.75 -3.37 14.17
C HIS A 263 10.29 -3.10 14.52
N ILE A 264 10.01 -2.42 15.65
CA ILE A 264 8.63 -2.02 15.99
C ILE A 264 8.09 -1.04 14.94
N SER A 265 8.89 -0.07 14.51
CA SER A 265 8.49 0.90 13.50
C SER A 265 8.32 0.27 12.12
N GLU A 266 9.13 -0.73 11.78
CA GLU A 266 9.03 -1.54 10.56
C GLU A 266 7.71 -2.34 10.53
N MET A 267 7.38 -3.04 11.60
CA MET A 267 6.12 -3.78 11.73
C MET A 267 4.90 -2.84 11.60
N LEU A 268 4.98 -1.66 12.22
CA LEU A 268 3.94 -0.64 12.09
C LEU A 268 3.82 -0.16 10.63
N ALA A 269 4.95 0.11 9.95
CA ALA A 269 4.97 0.51 8.55
C ALA A 269 4.34 -0.55 7.65
N TYR A 270 4.68 -1.82 7.82
CA TYR A 270 4.18 -2.91 6.99
C TYR A 270 2.68 -3.17 7.21
N SER A 271 2.14 -2.84 8.39
CA SER A 271 0.70 -2.98 8.68
C SER A 271 -0.19 -2.03 7.86
N HIS A 272 0.37 -0.99 7.18
CA HIS A 272 -0.42 -0.04 6.39
C HIS A 272 -1.26 -0.72 5.29
N CYS A 273 -0.76 -1.80 4.68
CA CYS A 273 -1.48 -2.52 3.63
C CYS A 273 -2.79 -3.19 4.12
N CYS A 274 -2.90 -3.44 5.43
CA CYS A 274 -4.14 -3.91 6.07
C CYS A 274 -5.12 -2.76 6.36
N MET A 275 -4.61 -1.52 6.50
CA MET A 275 -5.42 -0.40 6.97
C MET A 275 -6.37 0.14 5.92
N ASN A 276 -5.96 0.14 4.63
CA ASN A 276 -6.79 0.65 3.54
C ASN A 276 -8.17 -0.04 3.48
N PRO A 277 -8.30 -1.38 3.43
CA PRO A 277 -9.59 -2.05 3.47
C PRO A 277 -10.41 -1.71 4.71
N LEU A 278 -9.76 -1.65 5.89
CA LEU A 278 -10.43 -1.34 7.17
C LEU A 278 -11.04 0.07 7.16
N LEU A 279 -10.31 1.05 6.63
CA LEU A 279 -10.78 2.44 6.54
C LEU A 279 -11.94 2.60 5.54
N TYR A 280 -11.95 1.83 4.45
CA TYR A 280 -13.11 1.80 3.55
C TYR A 280 -14.36 1.22 4.22
N MET A 281 -14.20 0.33 5.21
CA MET A 281 -15.33 -0.18 6.01
C MET A 281 -16.00 0.91 6.87
N LEU A 282 -15.33 2.04 7.14
CA LEU A 282 -15.95 3.21 7.79
C LEU A 282 -17.01 3.87 6.89
N SER A 283 -16.95 3.66 5.58
CA SER A 283 -17.97 4.11 4.64
C SER A 283 -19.21 3.23 4.74
N GLN A 284 -20.33 3.81 5.13
CA GLN A 284 -21.64 3.09 5.21
C GLN A 284 -22.00 2.37 3.91
N LYS A 285 -21.69 3.01 2.76
CA LYS A 285 -21.96 2.45 1.44
C LYS A 285 -21.13 1.19 1.21
N PHE A 286 -19.83 1.25 1.48
CA PHE A 286 -18.93 0.11 1.32
C PHE A 286 -19.31 -1.04 2.25
N ARG A 287 -19.59 -0.75 3.52
CA ARG A 287 -20.04 -1.75 4.49
C ARG A 287 -21.31 -2.47 4.05
N LYS A 288 -22.28 -1.75 3.48
CA LYS A 288 -23.51 -2.35 2.92
C LYS A 288 -23.18 -3.32 1.77
N HIS A 289 -22.29 -2.92 0.84
CA HIS A 289 -21.89 -3.77 -0.27
C HIS A 289 -21.12 -5.00 0.20
N LEU A 290 -20.25 -4.85 1.17
CA LEU A 290 -19.51 -5.95 1.78
C LEU A 290 -20.44 -6.95 2.47
N LEU A 291 -21.40 -6.46 3.26
CA LEU A 291 -22.40 -7.32 3.90
C LEU A 291 -23.26 -8.08 2.87
N ASN A 292 -23.63 -7.43 1.77
CA ASN A 292 -24.35 -8.08 0.69
C ASN A 292 -23.51 -9.15 -0.03
N LEU A 293 -22.19 -8.90 -0.18
CA LEU A 293 -21.24 -9.87 -0.74
C LEU A 293 -21.13 -11.11 0.16
N LEU A 294 -20.94 -10.88 1.47
CA LEU A 294 -20.75 -11.96 2.45
C LEU A 294 -22.02 -12.80 2.68
N ARG A 295 -23.21 -12.20 2.56
CA ARG A 295 -24.50 -12.91 2.71
C ARG A 295 -24.90 -13.71 1.50
N CYS A 296 -24.18 -13.64 0.38
CA CYS A 296 -24.49 -14.31 -0.89
C CYS A 296 -25.92 -14.10 -1.42
N GLU A 297 -26.67 -13.14 -0.86
CA GLU A 297 -28.12 -12.98 -1.11
C GLU A 297 -28.42 -12.48 -2.53
N ASN A 298 -27.53 -11.71 -3.13
CA ASN A 298 -27.88 -10.98 -4.36
C ASN A 298 -27.43 -11.66 -5.67
N VAL A 299 -26.46 -12.52 -5.65
CA VAL A 299 -26.02 -13.22 -6.88
C VAL A 299 -27.04 -14.30 -7.25
N SER A 300 -27.53 -15.03 -6.27
CA SER A 300 -28.59 -16.05 -6.46
C SER A 300 -29.94 -15.42 -6.84
N ARG A 301 -30.31 -14.29 -6.25
CA ARG A 301 -31.57 -13.58 -6.52
C ARG A 301 -31.59 -13.00 -7.94
N LYS A 302 -30.53 -12.35 -8.38
CA LYS A 302 -30.45 -11.79 -9.74
C LYS A 302 -30.40 -12.87 -10.83
N LYS A 303 -29.79 -14.03 -10.53
CA LYS A 303 -29.79 -15.19 -11.41
C LYS A 303 -31.17 -15.83 -11.48
N ARG A 304 -31.92 -15.87 -10.37
CA ARG A 304 -33.29 -16.39 -10.28
C ARG A 304 -34.29 -15.47 -10.97
N GLU A 305 -34.17 -14.15 -10.81
CA GLU A 305 -35.03 -13.16 -11.51
C GLU A 305 -34.79 -13.15 -13.03
N ARG A 306 -33.53 -13.29 -13.50
CA ARG A 306 -33.21 -13.46 -14.92
C ARG A 306 -33.77 -14.77 -15.48
N SER A 307 -33.69 -15.87 -14.73
CA SER A 307 -34.19 -17.18 -15.14
C SER A 307 -35.73 -17.18 -15.18
N SER A 308 -36.39 -16.52 -14.23
CA SER A 308 -37.87 -16.41 -14.24
C SER A 308 -38.36 -15.50 -15.36
N SER A 309 -37.70 -14.38 -15.63
CA SER A 309 -38.02 -13.49 -16.76
C SER A 309 -37.84 -14.16 -18.12
N LEU A 310 -36.81 -14.98 -18.31
CA LEU A 310 -36.63 -15.77 -19.54
C LEU A 310 -37.75 -16.81 -19.69
N ASN A 311 -38.11 -17.51 -18.62
CA ASN A 311 -39.20 -18.52 -18.68
C ASN A 311 -40.55 -17.87 -18.97
N THR A 312 -40.81 -16.68 -18.41
CA THR A 312 -42.08 -15.98 -18.68
C THR A 312 -42.18 -15.52 -20.13
N SER A 313 -41.10 -15.02 -20.73
CA SER A 313 -41.09 -14.60 -22.13
C SER A 313 -41.19 -15.79 -23.11
N VAL A 314 -40.59 -16.95 -22.77
CA VAL A 314 -40.71 -18.18 -23.55
C VAL A 314 -42.17 -18.71 -23.49
N THR A 315 -42.79 -18.70 -22.32
CA THR A 315 -44.17 -19.17 -22.16
C THR A 315 -45.20 -18.26 -22.88
N GLN A 316 -44.96 -16.93 -22.90
CA GLN A 316 -45.81 -15.99 -23.65
C GLN A 316 -45.66 -16.19 -25.18
N ASN A 317 -44.44 -16.39 -25.67
CA ASN A 317 -44.21 -16.63 -27.11
C ASN A 317 -44.82 -17.97 -27.58
N VAL A 318 -44.78 -19.01 -26.77
CA VAL A 318 -45.46 -20.30 -27.06
C VAL A 318 -46.98 -20.16 -27.05
N ALA A 319 -47.56 -19.45 -26.11
CA ALA A 319 -48.99 -19.20 -26.08
C ALA A 319 -49.48 -18.38 -27.28
N PHE A 320 -48.71 -17.40 -27.76
CA PHE A 320 -49.03 -16.62 -28.98
C PHE A 320 -48.95 -17.44 -30.26
N SER A 321 -47.97 -18.37 -30.35
CA SER A 321 -47.81 -19.24 -31.55
C SER A 321 -48.93 -20.31 -31.64
N VAL A 322 -49.46 -20.80 -30.52
CA VAL A 322 -50.55 -21.77 -30.50
C VAL A 322 -51.88 -21.10 -30.86
N GLN A 323 -52.09 -19.84 -30.50
CA GLN A 323 -53.31 -19.10 -30.81
C GLN A 323 -53.37 -18.63 -32.28
N SER A 324 -52.20 -18.48 -32.97
CA SER A 324 -52.11 -18.13 -34.38
C SER A 324 -52.28 -19.33 -35.32
N SER A 325 -52.27 -20.57 -34.80
CA SER A 325 -52.43 -21.79 -35.59
C SER A 325 -53.84 -22.37 -35.52
N ALA A 326 -54.78 -21.67 -34.86
CA ALA A 326 -56.16 -22.08 -34.64
C ALA A 326 -57.21 -21.20 -35.34
N VAL A 327 -56.79 -20.38 -36.35
CA VAL A 327 -57.73 -19.57 -37.19
C VAL A 327 -57.63 -20.02 -38.63
#